data_43a52a1fbb503be37abcd2208107458b
#
_entry.id   43a52a1fbb503be37abcd2208107458b
#
_cell.length_a   1.000
_cell.length_b   1.000
_cell.length_c   1.000
_cell.angle_alpha   90.00
_cell.angle_beta   90.00
_cell.angle_gamma   90.00
#
_symmetry.space_group_name_H-M   'P 1'
#
loop_
_entity.id
_entity.type
_entity.pdbx_description
1 polymer ?
#
loop_
_entity_poly.entity_id
_entity_poly.type
_entity_poly.pdbx_seq_one_letter_code
_entity_poly.pdbx_strand_id
1 'polypeptide(L)'
;VGARWARRGEVFQRSAHGXXXXVWGYCEPLRVLSTRELQISIKESFYAELKAAIESREWLKAHYDVGESYIRGRNGTEFIFRGLRHNIGAIKSMAQIDLCIIEEAEDVPEASWRALEPTIRAPKSEIWVLWNPALDGSPVDMRFVKKPPSNGIGAEINYCDNPWLPDVLDDQRRRDQEIMDPATYAHVWEGAYLKNSVSQVLHGKVRVAEFEPHPRLWDGPYFGLDYGFSQDPTAVVKAWLYEGALYVEREAGGVGVELDDTTELVCAEMPDAARHVIRADNARPESTSYLSRNGLPRIESVDKWPGSVEDGIQHLRSYREIVVHPRCVNLIKETRLYSYKVDRHSGDVLPVIVDAHNHYVDALRYALAPMIKNGPINYKALL
;
A
#
# COMPACT_ATOMS: atom_id res chain seq x y z
N VAL A 1 -6.61 -15.94 23.02
CA VAL A 1 -5.89 -14.80 22.40
C VAL A 1 -6.78 -13.56 22.56
N GLY A 2 -6.24 -12.52 23.20
CA GLY A 2 -6.91 -11.23 23.25
C GLY A 2 -6.57 -10.42 22.01
N ALA A 3 -7.52 -9.66 21.49
CA ALA A 3 -7.28 -8.76 20.36
C ALA A 3 -7.52 -7.31 20.82
N ARG A 4 -6.60 -6.44 20.45
CA ARG A 4 -6.75 -4.99 20.62
C ARG A 4 -6.58 -4.36 19.24
N TRP A 5 -7.44 -3.42 18.90
CA TRP A 5 -7.36 -2.79 17.61
C TRP A 5 -7.64 -1.29 17.70
N ALA A 6 -7.06 -0.55 16.78
CA ALA A 6 -7.26 0.89 16.71
C ALA A 6 -7.36 1.34 15.25
N ARG A 7 -8.28 2.25 15.02
CA ARG A 7 -8.48 2.95 13.75
C ARG A 7 -7.92 4.35 13.88
N ARG A 8 -7.07 4.76 12.93
CA ARG A 8 -6.52 6.11 12.73
C ARG A 8 -5.64 6.73 13.84
N GLY A 9 -4.92 7.74 13.44
CA GLY A 9 -3.90 8.39 14.26
C GLY A 9 -2.58 7.63 14.32
N GLU A 10 -2.22 6.95 13.23
CA GLU A 10 -1.08 6.03 13.17
C GLU A 10 0.21 6.60 13.78
N VAL A 11 0.56 7.85 13.48
CA VAL A 11 1.82 8.43 13.96
C VAL A 11 1.83 8.54 15.49
N PHE A 12 0.73 9.02 16.08
CA PHE A 12 0.58 9.11 17.53
C PHE A 12 0.49 7.71 18.16
N GLN A 13 -0.30 6.82 17.57
CA GLN A 13 -0.44 5.44 18.04
C GLN A 13 0.89 4.70 18.03
N ARG A 14 1.65 4.79 16.94
CA ARG A 14 2.94 4.11 16.80
C ARG A 14 3.91 4.54 17.90
N SER A 15 4.06 5.82 18.09
CA SER A 15 4.95 6.38 19.13
C SER A 15 4.53 5.95 20.54
N ALA A 16 3.24 5.98 20.83
CA ALA A 16 2.71 5.56 22.13
C ALA A 16 2.82 4.03 22.31
N HIS A 17 2.49 3.26 21.32
CA HIS A 17 2.58 1.81 21.34
C HIS A 17 4.03 1.32 21.36
N GLY A 18 4.88 1.99 20.61
CA GLY A 18 6.33 1.74 20.64
C GLY A 18 6.91 1.84 22.04
N UNK A 19 6.56 2.75 22.77
CA UNK A 19 7.00 2.95 24.04
C UNK A 19 6.44 1.97 24.96
N UNK A 20 5.18 1.74 24.69
CA UNK A 20 4.55 0.87 25.52
C UNK A 20 5.05 -0.51 25.41
N UNK A 21 5.32 -0.91 24.40
CA UNK A 21 5.86 -2.12 24.14
C UNK A 21 7.25 -2.24 24.58
N UNK A 22 7.99 -1.23 24.60
CA UNK A 22 9.23 -1.24 25.10
C UNK A 22 9.33 -1.32 26.56
N VAL A 23 8.41 -0.57 27.20
CA VAL A 23 8.33 -0.62 28.68
C VAL A 23 7.85 -1.99 29.21
N TRP A 24 6.84 -2.53 28.58
CA TRP A 24 6.33 -3.84 28.94
C TRP A 24 7.43 -4.92 28.84
N GLY A 25 8.14 -4.96 27.70
CA GLY A 25 9.23 -5.89 27.51
C GLY A 25 10.44 -5.65 28.44
N TYR A 26 10.56 -4.45 29.02
CA TYR A 26 11.53 -4.18 30.09
C TYR A 26 11.10 -4.85 31.41
N CYS A 27 9.80 -4.78 31.71
CA CYS A 27 9.27 -5.29 32.98
C CYS A 27 9.19 -6.83 33.01
N GLU A 28 8.85 -7.45 31.88
CA GLU A 28 8.78 -8.91 31.79
C GLU A 28 9.22 -9.39 30.40
N PRO A 29 9.84 -10.57 30.29
CA PRO A 29 10.29 -11.08 29.00
C PRO A 29 9.13 -11.26 28.03
N LEU A 30 9.25 -10.70 26.83
CA LEU A 30 8.23 -10.80 25.79
C LEU A 30 8.85 -11.20 24.46
N ARG A 31 8.16 -12.05 23.74
CA ARG A 31 8.47 -12.34 22.35
C ARG A 31 7.44 -11.65 21.46
N VAL A 32 7.87 -10.55 20.84
CA VAL A 32 7.00 -9.65 20.07
C VAL A 32 7.24 -9.86 18.56
N LEU A 33 6.19 -10.17 17.81
CA LEU A 33 6.22 -10.21 16.34
C LEU A 33 5.57 -8.92 15.83
N SER A 34 6.37 -8.07 15.19
CA SER A 34 5.88 -6.90 14.48
C SER A 34 5.78 -7.25 12.99
N THR A 35 4.63 -7.01 12.39
CA THR A 35 4.38 -7.46 11.03
C THR A 35 3.51 -6.49 10.23
N ARG A 36 3.69 -6.53 8.92
CA ARG A 36 2.91 -5.86 7.87
C ARG A 36 2.77 -6.83 6.70
N GLU A 37 1.99 -6.49 5.71
CA GLU A 37 1.94 -7.33 4.49
C GLU A 37 3.31 -7.36 3.80
N LEU A 38 3.97 -6.19 3.63
CA LEU A 38 5.29 -6.10 3.01
C LEU A 38 6.40 -5.87 4.04
N GLN A 39 7.51 -6.60 3.92
CA GLN A 39 8.62 -6.54 4.88
C GLN A 39 9.47 -5.26 4.79
N ILE A 40 9.65 -4.74 3.58
CA ILE A 40 10.56 -3.62 3.33
C ILE A 40 10.19 -2.40 4.18
N SER A 41 8.92 -2.08 4.27
CA SER A 41 8.42 -0.91 5.00
C SER A 41 8.50 -1.03 6.54
N ILE A 42 8.74 -2.22 7.10
CA ILE A 42 8.81 -2.41 8.56
C ILE A 42 10.04 -1.72 9.17
N LYS A 43 11.18 -1.75 8.48
CA LYS A 43 12.42 -1.15 8.97
C LYS A 43 12.32 0.37 9.09
N GLU A 44 11.60 0.99 8.17
CA GLU A 44 11.46 2.45 8.10
C GLU A 44 10.30 2.98 8.96
N SER A 45 9.49 2.09 9.51
CA SER A 45 8.33 2.45 10.32
C SER A 45 8.53 2.06 11.79
N PHE A 46 7.89 1.01 12.24
CA PHE A 46 7.83 0.63 13.67
C PHE A 46 9.21 0.32 14.27
N TYR A 47 10.10 -0.33 13.49
CA TYR A 47 11.47 -0.58 13.96
C TYR A 47 12.20 0.75 14.26
N ALA A 48 12.13 1.73 13.34
CA ALA A 48 12.78 3.03 13.52
C ALA A 48 12.21 3.77 14.74
N GLU A 49 10.92 3.70 14.95
CA GLU A 49 10.26 4.31 16.13
C GLU A 49 10.69 3.65 17.44
N LEU A 50 10.73 2.31 17.48
CA LEU A 50 11.24 1.58 18.66
C LEU A 50 12.67 1.97 18.96
N LYS A 51 13.51 2.02 17.93
CA LYS A 51 14.91 2.43 18.06
C LYS A 51 15.03 3.86 18.63
N ALA A 52 14.29 4.81 18.08
CA ALA A 52 14.29 6.20 18.56
C ALA A 52 13.79 6.28 20.01
N ALA A 53 12.76 5.52 20.36
CA ALA A 53 12.24 5.49 21.74
C ALA A 53 13.26 4.92 22.71
N ILE A 54 14.01 3.90 22.31
CA ILE A 54 15.09 3.32 23.14
C ILE A 54 16.23 4.32 23.29
N GLU A 55 16.68 4.92 22.18
CA GLU A 55 17.80 5.87 22.17
C GLU A 55 17.52 7.15 22.99
N SER A 56 16.26 7.54 23.10
CA SER A 56 15.85 8.75 23.85
C SER A 56 15.81 8.54 25.37
N ARG A 57 15.99 7.31 25.86
CA ARG A 57 15.88 6.99 27.30
C ARG A 57 17.04 6.12 27.77
N GLU A 58 17.92 6.66 28.59
CA GLU A 58 19.14 5.96 29.04
C GLU A 58 18.85 4.58 29.68
N TRP A 59 17.77 4.44 30.43
CA TRP A 59 17.45 3.16 31.06
C TRP A 59 16.99 2.09 30.05
N LEU A 60 16.31 2.49 28.96
CA LEU A 60 15.99 1.56 27.87
C LEU A 60 17.23 1.22 27.07
N LYS A 61 18.06 2.21 26.76
CA LYS A 61 19.33 2.04 26.07
C LYS A 61 20.28 1.09 26.82
N ALA A 62 20.28 1.15 28.15
CA ALA A 62 21.08 0.25 28.99
C ALA A 62 20.51 -1.19 29.00
N HIS A 63 19.24 -1.36 28.66
CA HIS A 63 18.56 -2.67 28.69
C HIS A 63 18.53 -3.36 27.33
N TYR A 64 18.28 -2.61 26.25
CA TYR A 64 18.08 -3.18 24.93
C TYR A 64 19.33 -3.12 24.05
N ASP A 65 19.66 -4.24 23.44
CA ASP A 65 20.62 -4.34 22.35
C ASP A 65 19.85 -4.18 21.02
N VAL A 66 20.22 -3.15 20.24
CA VAL A 66 19.56 -2.78 18.99
C VAL A 66 20.50 -3.08 17.82
N GLY A 67 20.23 -4.13 17.07
CA GLY A 67 20.97 -4.49 15.86
C GLY A 67 20.26 -3.98 14.59
N GLU A 68 20.75 -4.33 13.42
CA GLU A 68 20.17 -3.88 12.14
C GLU A 68 18.74 -4.42 11.86
N SER A 69 18.40 -5.55 12.43
CA SER A 69 17.12 -6.23 12.15
C SER A 69 16.51 -6.90 13.38
N TYR A 70 17.02 -6.56 14.57
CA TYR A 70 16.51 -7.12 15.82
C TYR A 70 16.62 -6.09 16.94
N ILE A 71 15.80 -6.28 17.96
CA ILE A 71 15.91 -5.58 19.25
C ILE A 71 15.77 -6.66 20.31
N ARG A 72 16.74 -6.73 21.24
CA ARG A 72 16.75 -7.73 22.31
C ARG A 72 16.98 -7.11 23.67
N GLY A 73 16.15 -7.48 24.63
CA GLY A 73 16.29 -7.08 26.02
C GLY A 73 17.19 -8.03 26.81
N ARG A 74 17.91 -7.54 27.81
CA ARG A 74 18.76 -8.35 28.70
C ARG A 74 18.01 -9.41 29.48
N ASN A 75 16.70 -9.22 29.64
CA ASN A 75 15.80 -10.17 30.31
C ASN A 75 15.27 -11.28 29.39
N GLY A 76 15.66 -11.28 28.10
CA GLY A 76 15.21 -12.25 27.13
C GLY A 76 14.08 -11.75 26.20
N THR A 77 13.63 -10.51 26.36
CA THR A 77 12.68 -9.90 25.43
C THR A 77 13.28 -9.88 23.99
N GLU A 78 12.45 -10.23 23.00
CA GLU A 78 12.88 -10.24 21.59
C GLU A 78 11.81 -9.62 20.71
N PHE A 79 12.19 -8.62 19.90
CA PHE A 79 11.34 -8.05 18.85
C PHE A 79 11.77 -8.63 17.50
N ILE A 80 10.83 -9.24 16.80
CA ILE A 80 11.01 -9.89 15.51
C ILE A 80 10.21 -9.12 14.47
N PHE A 81 10.82 -8.79 13.33
CA PHE A 81 10.21 -8.00 12.27
C PHE A 81 10.08 -8.85 11.01
N ARG A 82 8.86 -9.08 10.51
CA ARG A 82 8.60 -9.95 9.34
C ARG A 82 7.42 -9.45 8.50
N GLY A 83 7.61 -9.41 7.19
CA GLY A 83 6.49 -9.22 6.25
C GLY A 83 5.68 -10.51 6.11
N LEU A 84 4.38 -10.39 5.94
CA LEU A 84 3.48 -11.55 5.82
C LEU A 84 3.60 -12.21 4.44
N ARG A 85 3.64 -11.41 3.37
CA ARG A 85 3.53 -11.86 1.97
C ARG A 85 4.49 -13.01 1.60
N HIS A 86 5.76 -12.88 1.98
CA HIS A 86 6.79 -13.86 1.60
C HIS A 86 7.28 -14.75 2.75
N ASN A 87 6.86 -14.46 3.98
CA ASN A 87 7.38 -15.16 5.16
C ASN A 87 6.32 -15.95 5.91
N ILE A 88 5.14 -16.12 5.35
CA ILE A 88 4.03 -16.75 6.07
C ILE A 88 4.38 -18.19 6.53
N GLY A 89 5.16 -18.92 5.74
CA GLY A 89 5.64 -20.24 6.10
C GLY A 89 6.56 -20.22 7.32
N ALA A 90 7.51 -19.27 7.34
CA ALA A 90 8.41 -19.09 8.49
C ALA A 90 7.65 -18.62 9.73
N ILE A 91 6.65 -17.74 9.55
CA ILE A 91 5.81 -17.25 10.65
C ILE A 91 5.02 -18.40 11.27
N LYS A 92 4.43 -19.29 10.46
CA LYS A 92 3.68 -20.47 10.95
C LYS A 92 4.52 -21.38 11.85
N SER A 93 5.84 -21.42 11.64
CA SER A 93 6.74 -22.24 12.45
C SER A 93 7.19 -21.56 13.75
N MET A 94 6.86 -20.27 13.94
CA MET A 94 7.23 -19.55 15.16
C MET A 94 6.40 -20.05 16.34
N ALA A 95 7.07 -20.22 17.48
CA ALA A 95 6.42 -20.62 18.73
C ALA A 95 6.50 -19.50 19.75
N GLN A 96 5.59 -19.52 20.70
CA GLN A 96 5.62 -18.64 21.87
C GLN A 96 5.70 -17.15 21.53
N ILE A 97 4.85 -16.69 20.61
CA ILE A 97 4.66 -15.25 20.36
C ILE A 97 3.69 -14.75 21.43
N ASP A 98 4.14 -13.83 22.27
CA ASP A 98 3.33 -13.25 23.35
C ASP A 98 2.50 -12.06 22.80
N LEU A 99 3.07 -11.30 21.86
CA LEU A 99 2.39 -10.16 21.28
C LEU A 99 2.66 -10.12 19.77
N CYS A 100 1.61 -10.04 19.00
CA CYS A 100 1.70 -9.82 17.54
C CYS A 100 1.13 -8.45 17.21
N ILE A 101 1.95 -7.58 16.62
CA ILE A 101 1.54 -6.24 16.18
C ILE A 101 1.43 -6.27 14.65
N ILE A 102 0.28 -5.88 14.14
CA ILE A 102 0.01 -5.84 12.70
C ILE A 102 -0.25 -4.39 12.31
N GLU A 103 0.68 -3.81 11.57
CA GLU A 103 0.56 -2.45 11.06
C GLU A 103 -0.01 -2.44 9.65
N GLU A 104 -0.65 -1.35 9.29
CA GLU A 104 -1.29 -1.17 7.97
C GLU A 104 -2.17 -2.39 7.64
N ALA A 105 -2.94 -2.83 8.62
CA ALA A 105 -3.69 -4.08 8.51
C ALA A 105 -4.81 -4.03 7.45
N GLU A 106 -5.14 -2.84 6.90
CA GLU A 106 -6.03 -2.70 5.74
C GLU A 106 -5.51 -3.49 4.54
N ASP A 107 -4.18 -3.53 4.37
CA ASP A 107 -3.54 -4.16 3.23
C ASP A 107 -3.36 -5.68 3.38
N VAL A 108 -3.65 -6.23 4.57
CA VAL A 108 -3.44 -7.65 4.85
C VAL A 108 -4.57 -8.49 4.24
N PRO A 109 -4.27 -9.34 3.25
CA PRO A 109 -5.31 -10.15 2.60
C PRO A 109 -5.79 -11.29 3.47
N GLU A 110 -6.96 -11.80 3.14
CA GLU A 110 -7.63 -12.91 3.87
C GLU A 110 -6.71 -14.12 4.08
N ALA A 111 -5.89 -14.46 3.06
CA ALA A 111 -4.97 -15.60 3.13
C ALA A 111 -3.91 -15.42 4.23
N SER A 112 -3.39 -14.18 4.38
CA SER A 112 -2.41 -13.86 5.42
C SER A 112 -3.06 -13.95 6.82
N TRP A 113 -4.28 -13.42 6.97
CA TRP A 113 -5.04 -13.53 8.24
C TRP A 113 -5.24 -14.99 8.67
N ARG A 114 -5.72 -15.83 7.75
CA ARG A 114 -5.96 -17.26 8.01
C ARG A 114 -4.70 -18.01 8.45
N ALA A 115 -3.54 -17.55 8.02
CA ALA A 115 -2.27 -18.16 8.38
C ALA A 115 -1.71 -17.62 9.70
N LEU A 116 -1.89 -16.31 9.94
CA LEU A 116 -1.32 -15.62 11.10
C LEU A 116 -2.06 -15.92 12.41
N GLU A 117 -3.40 -15.80 12.40
CA GLU A 117 -4.20 -15.94 13.62
C GLU A 117 -3.94 -17.27 14.36
N PRO A 118 -3.91 -18.45 13.70
CA PRO A 118 -3.63 -19.69 14.41
C PRO A 118 -2.18 -19.82 14.89
N THR A 119 -1.28 -18.98 14.39
CA THR A 119 0.13 -19.00 14.84
C THR A 119 0.31 -18.35 16.20
N ILE A 120 -0.52 -17.36 16.53
CA ILE A 120 -0.46 -16.66 17.82
C ILE A 120 -1.29 -17.46 18.83
N ARG A 121 -0.61 -18.37 19.55
CA ARG A 121 -1.26 -19.36 20.41
C ARG A 121 -0.61 -19.54 21.79
N ALA A 122 0.32 -18.66 22.15
CA ALA A 122 0.88 -18.68 23.51
C ALA A 122 -0.22 -18.32 24.53
N PRO A 123 -0.17 -18.87 25.75
CA PRO A 123 -1.13 -18.49 26.80
C PRO A 123 -1.06 -16.98 27.05
N LYS A 124 -2.21 -16.33 27.08
CA LYS A 124 -2.37 -14.86 27.26
C LYS A 124 -1.82 -14.01 26.13
N SER A 125 -1.47 -14.61 25.00
CA SER A 125 -0.99 -13.82 23.85
C SER A 125 -2.04 -12.83 23.33
N GLU A 126 -1.56 -11.71 22.80
CA GLU A 126 -2.42 -10.66 22.23
C GLU A 126 -2.08 -10.41 20.77
N ILE A 127 -3.06 -9.95 20.01
CA ILE A 127 -2.87 -9.42 18.64
C ILE A 127 -3.31 -7.97 18.67
N TRP A 128 -2.39 -7.06 18.34
CA TRP A 128 -2.67 -5.63 18.22
C TRP A 128 -2.75 -5.29 16.73
N VAL A 129 -3.85 -4.71 16.31
CA VAL A 129 -4.14 -4.45 14.89
C VAL A 129 -4.31 -2.95 14.69
N LEU A 130 -3.49 -2.37 13.84
CA LEU A 130 -3.47 -0.94 13.56
C LEU A 130 -3.74 -0.71 12.07
N TRP A 131 -4.75 0.10 11.75
CA TRP A 131 -5.04 0.42 10.34
C TRP A 131 -5.82 1.73 10.21
N ASN A 132 -5.73 2.29 9.02
CA ASN A 132 -6.60 3.37 8.57
C ASN A 132 -7.67 2.73 7.68
N PRO A 133 -8.96 2.89 7.98
CA PRO A 133 -10.01 2.27 7.17
C PRO A 133 -10.00 2.81 5.74
N ALA A 134 -10.01 1.91 4.78
CA ALA A 134 -10.19 2.29 3.37
C ALA A 134 -11.48 1.69 2.82
N LEU A 135 -11.65 0.39 2.95
CA LEU A 135 -12.74 -0.32 2.30
C LEU A 135 -13.75 -0.86 3.32
N ASP A 136 -15.01 -0.47 3.17
CA ASP A 136 -16.11 -1.14 3.88
C ASP A 136 -16.11 -2.61 3.44
N GLY A 137 -15.99 -3.51 4.40
CA GLY A 137 -15.94 -4.94 4.15
C GLY A 137 -14.56 -5.50 3.80
N SER A 138 -13.46 -4.74 3.99
CA SER A 138 -12.12 -5.29 3.89
C SER A 138 -11.89 -6.43 4.90
N PRO A 139 -10.87 -7.31 4.70
CA PRO A 139 -10.65 -8.42 5.63
C PRO A 139 -10.48 -7.98 7.09
N VAL A 140 -9.77 -6.86 7.35
CA VAL A 140 -9.60 -6.32 8.70
C VAL A 140 -10.93 -5.76 9.24
N ASP A 141 -11.67 -5.05 8.39
CA ASP A 141 -12.98 -4.49 8.76
C ASP A 141 -13.96 -5.59 9.16
N MET A 142 -14.05 -6.65 8.34
CA MET A 142 -14.93 -7.78 8.63
C MET A 142 -14.61 -8.47 9.96
N ARG A 143 -13.31 -8.54 10.32
CA ARG A 143 -12.85 -9.21 11.54
C ARG A 143 -13.04 -8.39 12.80
N PHE A 144 -12.73 -7.09 12.73
CA PHE A 144 -12.57 -6.28 13.95
C PHE A 144 -13.63 -5.20 14.11
N VAL A 145 -14.40 -4.91 13.05
CA VAL A 145 -15.49 -3.93 13.11
C VAL A 145 -16.85 -4.62 12.95
N LYS A 146 -17.03 -5.38 11.87
CA LYS A 146 -18.33 -6.02 11.59
C LYS A 146 -18.59 -7.22 12.50
N LYS A 147 -17.55 -8.00 12.83
CA LYS A 147 -17.64 -9.20 13.66
C LYS A 147 -16.51 -9.21 14.72
N PRO A 148 -16.49 -8.22 15.62
CA PRO A 148 -15.40 -8.11 16.59
C PRO A 148 -15.30 -9.35 17.49
N PRO A 149 -14.07 -9.77 17.84
CA PRO A 149 -13.89 -10.86 18.80
C PRO A 149 -14.49 -10.51 20.16
N SER A 150 -15.13 -11.46 20.81
CA SER A 150 -15.79 -11.25 22.12
C SER A 150 -14.83 -10.82 23.24
N ASN A 151 -13.55 -11.17 23.10
CA ASN A 151 -12.49 -10.81 24.05
C ASN A 151 -11.58 -9.69 23.51
N GLY A 152 -12.05 -8.94 22.54
CA GLY A 152 -11.30 -7.85 21.93
C GLY A 152 -11.66 -6.49 22.50
N ILE A 153 -10.73 -5.55 22.40
CA ILE A 153 -10.93 -4.14 22.77
C ILE A 153 -10.60 -3.30 21.53
N GLY A 154 -11.54 -2.49 21.09
CA GLY A 154 -11.37 -1.61 19.96
C GLY A 154 -11.38 -0.15 20.36
N ALA A 155 -10.57 0.66 19.68
CA ALA A 155 -10.57 2.12 19.84
C ALA A 155 -10.49 2.78 18.47
N GLU A 156 -11.24 3.85 18.33
CA GLU A 156 -11.13 4.75 17.19
C GLU A 156 -10.41 6.00 17.67
N ILE A 157 -9.29 6.34 17.03
CA ILE A 157 -8.43 7.45 17.44
C ILE A 157 -8.23 8.37 16.23
N ASN A 158 -8.41 9.65 16.42
CA ASN A 158 -8.37 10.62 15.35
C ASN A 158 -7.38 11.76 15.65
N TYR A 159 -7.14 12.63 14.67
CA TYR A 159 -6.25 13.79 14.86
C TYR A 159 -6.66 14.64 16.06
N CYS A 160 -7.96 14.80 16.31
CA CYS A 160 -8.49 15.57 17.44
C CYS A 160 -8.21 14.95 18.81
N ASP A 161 -7.87 13.64 18.83
CA ASP A 161 -7.49 12.94 20.05
C ASP A 161 -5.99 13.06 20.34
N ASN A 162 -5.22 13.67 19.44
CA ASN A 162 -3.78 13.81 19.57
C ASN A 162 -3.41 15.20 20.13
N PRO A 163 -3.10 15.30 21.44
CA PRO A 163 -2.74 16.60 22.03
C PRO A 163 -1.37 17.11 21.56
N TRP A 164 -0.61 16.33 20.83
CA TRP A 164 0.69 16.71 20.28
C TRP A 164 0.66 16.73 18.75
N LEU A 165 -0.50 17.00 18.13
CA LEU A 165 -0.58 17.13 16.68
C LEU A 165 0.36 18.24 16.21
N PRO A 166 1.35 17.93 15.34
CA PRO A 166 2.28 18.97 14.87
C PRO A 166 1.55 20.07 14.07
N ASP A 167 1.97 21.32 14.26
CA ASP A 167 1.37 22.47 13.57
C ASP A 167 1.37 22.27 12.04
N VAL A 168 2.45 21.70 11.50
CA VAL A 168 2.56 21.41 10.05
C VAL A 168 1.44 20.50 9.58
N LEU A 169 1.09 19.47 10.37
CA LEU A 169 -0.02 18.56 10.02
C LEU A 169 -1.39 19.24 10.16
N ASP A 170 -1.57 20.09 11.17
CA ASP A 170 -2.84 20.83 11.31
C ASP A 170 -3.00 21.86 10.20
N ASP A 171 -1.91 22.52 9.79
CA ASP A 171 -1.94 23.45 8.64
C ASP A 171 -2.30 22.69 7.35
N GLN A 172 -1.73 21.52 7.15
CA GLN A 172 -2.08 20.68 6.00
C GLN A 172 -3.56 20.25 6.08
N ARG A 173 -4.01 19.80 7.24
CA ARG A 173 -5.40 19.40 7.44
C ARG A 173 -6.37 20.54 7.09
N ARG A 174 -6.06 21.78 7.56
CA ARG A 174 -6.88 22.96 7.23
C ARG A 174 -6.90 23.23 5.73
N ARG A 175 -5.74 23.14 5.09
CA ARG A 175 -5.63 23.30 3.64
C ARG A 175 -6.46 22.21 2.93
N ASP A 176 -6.32 20.95 3.35
CA ASP A 176 -7.07 19.82 2.76
C ASP A 176 -8.57 20.00 2.96
N GLN A 177 -8.98 20.52 4.12
CA GLN A 177 -10.37 20.84 4.38
C GLN A 177 -10.90 21.92 3.42
N GLU A 178 -10.02 22.79 2.93
CA GLU A 178 -10.37 23.82 1.94
C GLU A 178 -10.40 23.30 0.51
N ILE A 179 -9.60 22.30 0.14
CA ILE A 179 -9.43 21.91 -1.27
C ILE A 179 -10.03 20.54 -1.62
N MET A 180 -10.22 19.65 -0.64
CA MET A 180 -10.76 18.31 -0.90
C MET A 180 -12.30 18.32 -0.87
N ASP A 181 -12.92 17.41 -1.61
CA ASP A 181 -14.34 17.14 -1.44
C ASP A 181 -14.59 16.54 -0.04
N PRO A 182 -15.78 16.77 0.54
CA PRO A 182 -16.05 16.34 1.92
C PRO A 182 -15.87 14.83 2.18
N ALA A 183 -16.15 13.98 1.21
CA ALA A 183 -16.00 12.52 1.40
C ALA A 183 -14.53 12.11 1.43
N THR A 184 -13.71 12.72 0.57
CA THR A 184 -12.25 12.50 0.59
C THR A 184 -11.65 13.06 1.88
N TYR A 185 -12.02 14.26 2.30
CA TYR A 185 -11.56 14.85 3.57
C TYR A 185 -11.92 13.94 4.75
N ALA A 186 -13.17 13.49 4.81
CA ALA A 186 -13.62 12.58 5.87
C ALA A 186 -12.82 11.26 5.87
N HIS A 187 -12.48 10.74 4.69
CA HIS A 187 -11.62 9.55 4.60
C HIS A 187 -10.21 9.85 5.10
N VAL A 188 -9.59 10.91 4.58
CA VAL A 188 -8.18 11.22 4.88
C VAL A 188 -7.99 11.63 6.35
N TRP A 189 -8.91 12.42 6.92
CA TRP A 189 -8.72 13.04 8.23
C TRP A 189 -9.66 12.52 9.33
N GLU A 190 -10.80 11.92 8.98
CA GLU A 190 -11.82 11.55 9.97
C GLU A 190 -12.10 10.03 10.06
N GLY A 191 -11.37 9.19 9.31
CA GLY A 191 -11.51 7.74 9.41
C GLY A 191 -12.70 7.13 8.68
N ALA A 192 -13.34 7.91 7.82
CA ALA A 192 -14.46 7.38 7.03
C ALA A 192 -13.96 6.39 5.95
N TYR A 193 -14.79 5.43 5.60
CA TYR A 193 -14.49 4.56 4.45
C TYR A 193 -14.49 5.39 3.16
N LEU A 194 -13.68 4.96 2.21
CA LEU A 194 -13.68 5.51 0.86
C LEU A 194 -15.04 5.25 0.20
N LYS A 195 -15.76 6.30 -0.12
CA LYS A 195 -17.04 6.21 -0.82
C LYS A 195 -16.81 6.34 -2.33
N ASN A 196 -17.55 5.60 -3.11
CA ASN A 196 -17.58 5.79 -4.56
C ASN A 196 -18.15 7.18 -4.87
N SER A 197 -17.35 8.00 -5.50
CA SER A 197 -17.72 9.38 -5.83
C SER A 197 -17.69 9.58 -7.35
N VAL A 198 -18.62 10.37 -7.85
CA VAL A 198 -18.62 10.78 -9.27
C VAL A 198 -17.38 11.60 -9.61
N SER A 199 -16.69 12.16 -8.62
CA SER A 199 -15.42 12.85 -8.84
C SER A 199 -14.27 11.89 -9.13
N GLN A 200 -14.40 10.58 -8.87
CA GLN A 200 -13.33 9.61 -9.14
C GLN A 200 -13.04 9.54 -10.64
N VAL A 201 -11.77 9.60 -11.01
CA VAL A 201 -11.32 9.58 -12.41
C VAL A 201 -11.80 8.30 -13.13
N LEU A 202 -11.77 7.16 -12.45
CA LEU A 202 -12.20 5.87 -13.01
C LEU A 202 -13.55 5.39 -12.45
N HIS A 203 -14.43 6.33 -12.06
CA HIS A 203 -15.75 6.01 -11.50
C HIS A 203 -16.53 5.06 -12.41
N GLY A 204 -17.04 3.98 -11.81
CA GLY A 204 -17.89 3.00 -12.53
C GLY A 204 -17.12 2.07 -13.48
N LYS A 205 -15.79 2.21 -13.58
CA LYS A 205 -15.00 1.39 -14.51
C LYS A 205 -14.26 0.24 -13.83
N VAL A 206 -13.99 0.34 -12.53
CA VAL A 206 -13.11 -0.59 -11.81
C VAL A 206 -13.94 -1.66 -11.08
N ARG A 207 -13.56 -2.91 -11.28
CA ARG A 207 -14.12 -4.06 -10.56
C ARG A 207 -12.97 -4.92 -10.00
N VAL A 208 -13.07 -5.24 -8.74
CA VAL A 208 -12.08 -6.11 -8.06
C VAL A 208 -12.56 -7.55 -8.15
N ALA A 209 -11.76 -8.44 -8.74
CA ALA A 209 -12.12 -9.86 -8.88
C ALA A 209 -10.88 -10.73 -9.08
N GLU A 210 -10.94 -11.96 -8.61
CA GLU A 210 -9.90 -12.97 -8.90
C GLU A 210 -10.04 -13.43 -10.35
N PHE A 211 -8.92 -13.60 -11.03
CA PHE A 211 -8.85 -14.14 -12.39
C PHE A 211 -7.45 -14.74 -12.63
N GLU A 212 -7.33 -15.56 -13.64
CA GLU A 212 -6.05 -16.09 -14.10
C GLU A 212 -5.93 -15.81 -15.61
N PRO A 213 -4.90 -15.04 -16.01
CA PRO A 213 -4.70 -14.77 -17.44
C PRO A 213 -4.39 -16.03 -18.22
N HIS A 214 -4.87 -16.12 -19.45
CA HIS A 214 -4.52 -17.19 -20.36
C HIS A 214 -3.55 -16.64 -21.42
N PRO A 215 -2.23 -16.89 -21.28
CA PRO A 215 -1.21 -16.20 -22.10
C PRO A 215 -1.31 -16.41 -23.62
N ARG A 216 -2.05 -17.43 -24.07
CA ARG A 216 -2.25 -17.69 -25.51
C ARG A 216 -3.52 -17.07 -26.09
N LEU A 217 -4.42 -16.61 -25.22
CA LEU A 217 -5.71 -16.05 -25.63
C LEU A 217 -5.83 -14.55 -25.32
N TRP A 218 -5.15 -14.11 -24.27
CA TRP A 218 -5.19 -12.73 -23.81
C TRP A 218 -4.02 -11.97 -24.42
N ASP A 219 -4.26 -10.72 -24.79
CA ASP A 219 -3.25 -9.84 -25.35
C ASP A 219 -2.41 -9.25 -24.19
N GLY A 220 -1.08 -9.38 -24.27
CA GLY A 220 -0.18 -8.98 -23.21
C GLY A 220 0.89 -10.02 -22.89
N PRO A 221 1.57 -9.97 -21.74
CA PRO A 221 1.36 -8.95 -20.70
C PRO A 221 2.01 -7.61 -21.05
N TYR A 222 1.41 -6.55 -20.52
CA TYR A 222 1.89 -5.17 -20.62
C TYR A 222 2.40 -4.73 -19.27
N PHE A 223 3.62 -4.18 -19.24
CA PHE A 223 4.25 -3.71 -18.00
C PHE A 223 4.47 -2.21 -18.06
N GLY A 224 4.18 -1.53 -16.96
CA GLY A 224 4.46 -0.10 -16.82
C GLY A 224 5.09 0.20 -15.49
N LEU A 225 5.94 1.22 -15.46
CA LEU A 225 6.67 1.63 -14.27
C LEU A 225 6.60 3.15 -14.12
N ASP A 226 6.20 3.62 -12.94
CA ASP A 226 6.28 5.00 -12.51
C ASP A 226 7.32 5.10 -11.41
N TYR A 227 8.27 6.06 -11.56
CA TYR A 227 9.36 6.22 -10.60
C TYR A 227 8.93 7.09 -9.42
N GLY A 228 8.94 6.52 -8.23
CA GLY A 228 8.78 7.26 -6.99
C GLY A 228 10.12 7.73 -6.40
N PHE A 229 10.01 8.43 -5.31
CA PHE A 229 11.14 8.81 -4.46
C PHE A 229 10.59 8.98 -3.03
N SER A 230 11.26 9.64 -2.18
CA SER A 230 11.06 9.80 -0.75
C SER A 230 9.60 9.74 -0.21
N GLN A 231 8.62 10.34 -0.87
CA GLN A 231 7.22 10.34 -0.44
C GLN A 231 6.29 9.62 -1.43
N ASP A 232 6.67 9.58 -2.70
CA ASP A 232 5.89 8.95 -3.75
C ASP A 232 6.36 7.51 -3.98
N PRO A 233 5.45 6.55 -4.14
CA PRO A 233 5.86 5.17 -4.36
C PRO A 233 6.44 4.96 -5.75
N THR A 234 7.49 4.15 -5.86
CA THR A 234 7.79 3.49 -7.13
C THR A 234 6.67 2.50 -7.39
N ALA A 235 6.05 2.56 -8.56
CA ALA A 235 4.86 1.76 -8.89
C ALA A 235 5.08 0.98 -10.19
N VAL A 236 4.86 -0.33 -10.15
CA VAL A 236 4.95 -1.20 -11.33
C VAL A 236 3.67 -2.02 -11.43
N VAL A 237 3.14 -2.14 -12.65
CA VAL A 237 1.93 -2.95 -12.89
C VAL A 237 2.15 -3.92 -14.04
N LYS A 238 1.42 -5.05 -13.98
CA LYS A 238 1.34 -6.05 -15.04
C LYS A 238 -0.12 -6.19 -15.45
N ALA A 239 -0.41 -5.98 -16.74
CA ALA A 239 -1.77 -5.93 -17.24
C ALA A 239 -1.95 -6.76 -18.52
N TRP A 240 -3.20 -7.08 -18.83
CA TRP A 240 -3.63 -7.88 -19.99
C TRP A 240 -4.90 -7.30 -20.58
N LEU A 241 -5.12 -7.55 -21.86
CA LEU A 241 -6.35 -7.17 -22.54
C LEU A 241 -7.10 -8.42 -23.01
N TYR A 242 -8.40 -8.46 -22.75
CA TYR A 242 -9.25 -9.55 -23.22
C TYR A 242 -10.69 -9.08 -23.38
N GLU A 243 -11.28 -9.33 -24.54
CA GLU A 243 -12.69 -8.99 -24.87
C GLU A 243 -13.09 -7.55 -24.51
N GLY A 244 -12.20 -6.59 -24.80
CA GLY A 244 -12.48 -5.17 -24.55
C GLY A 244 -12.40 -4.75 -23.09
N ALA A 245 -11.92 -5.61 -22.22
CA ALA A 245 -11.64 -5.31 -20.83
C ALA A 245 -10.14 -5.31 -20.56
N LEU A 246 -9.73 -4.48 -19.60
CA LEU A 246 -8.36 -4.40 -19.12
C LEU A 246 -8.27 -5.16 -17.79
N TYR A 247 -7.30 -6.06 -17.67
CA TYR A 247 -7.09 -6.89 -16.48
C TYR A 247 -5.74 -6.56 -15.86
N VAL A 248 -5.70 -6.10 -14.62
CA VAL A 248 -4.44 -5.85 -13.91
C VAL A 248 -4.18 -7.01 -12.96
N GLU A 249 -3.20 -7.83 -13.34
CA GLU A 249 -2.87 -9.09 -12.67
C GLU A 249 -2.02 -8.88 -11.41
N ARG A 250 -1.00 -8.03 -11.52
CA ARG A 250 0.00 -7.85 -10.47
C ARG A 250 0.42 -6.39 -10.35
N GLU A 251 0.88 -6.04 -9.17
CA GLU A 251 1.61 -4.80 -8.93
C GLU A 251 2.85 -5.09 -8.09
N ALA A 252 3.83 -4.21 -8.16
CA ALA A 252 5.00 -4.18 -7.30
C ALA A 252 5.34 -2.72 -7.02
N GLY A 253 5.93 -2.44 -5.87
CA GLY A 253 6.33 -1.08 -5.55
C GLY A 253 6.10 -0.71 -4.10
N GLY A 254 6.27 0.56 -3.82
CA GLY A 254 6.11 1.13 -2.49
C GLY A 254 6.88 2.43 -2.34
N VAL A 255 6.65 3.11 -1.23
CA VAL A 255 7.39 4.32 -0.84
C VAL A 255 8.77 3.89 -0.33
N GLY A 256 9.81 4.68 -0.64
CA GLY A 256 11.17 4.43 -0.18
C GLY A 256 11.89 3.28 -0.87
N VAL A 257 11.40 2.84 -2.03
CA VAL A 257 12.08 1.80 -2.82
C VAL A 257 13.28 2.44 -3.52
N GLU A 258 14.48 2.02 -3.15
CA GLU A 258 15.70 2.48 -3.79
C GLU A 258 15.82 1.90 -5.20
N LEU A 259 16.50 2.63 -6.07
CA LEU A 259 16.67 2.21 -7.46
C LEU A 259 17.35 0.84 -7.56
N ASP A 260 18.32 0.59 -6.69
CA ASP A 260 19.08 -0.66 -6.63
C ASP A 260 18.19 -1.86 -6.27
N ASP A 261 17.15 -1.65 -5.46
CA ASP A 261 16.23 -2.69 -5.01
C ASP A 261 15.07 -2.91 -5.98
N THR A 262 14.85 -1.97 -6.92
CA THR A 262 13.68 -1.99 -7.81
C THR A 262 13.62 -3.28 -8.64
N THR A 263 14.74 -3.73 -9.19
CA THR A 263 14.77 -4.97 -10.01
C THR A 263 14.38 -6.18 -9.20
N GLU A 264 14.94 -6.32 -7.99
CA GLU A 264 14.62 -7.46 -7.12
C GLU A 264 13.15 -7.47 -6.74
N LEU A 265 12.62 -6.30 -6.36
CA LEU A 265 11.22 -6.13 -6.01
C LEU A 265 10.29 -6.51 -7.18
N VAL A 266 10.58 -6.02 -8.39
CA VAL A 266 9.76 -6.31 -9.57
C VAL A 266 9.82 -7.81 -9.90
N CYS A 267 11.01 -8.40 -9.91
CA CYS A 267 11.18 -9.82 -10.28
C CYS A 267 10.61 -10.77 -9.22
N ALA A 268 10.59 -10.36 -7.96
CA ALA A 268 9.96 -11.16 -6.88
C ALA A 268 8.44 -11.28 -7.09
N GLU A 269 7.78 -10.16 -7.47
CA GLU A 269 6.32 -10.15 -7.69
C GLU A 269 5.93 -10.61 -9.10
N MET A 270 6.79 -10.36 -10.08
CA MET A 270 6.54 -10.59 -11.51
C MET A 270 7.77 -11.25 -12.16
N PRO A 271 8.01 -12.55 -11.93
CA PRO A 271 9.26 -13.23 -12.38
C PRO A 271 9.49 -13.21 -13.90
N ASP A 272 8.45 -12.96 -14.68
CA ASP A 272 8.56 -12.88 -16.14
C ASP A 272 8.85 -11.45 -16.64
N ALA A 273 8.88 -10.45 -15.78
CA ALA A 273 9.02 -9.03 -16.15
C ALA A 273 10.26 -8.77 -17.02
N ALA A 274 11.41 -9.37 -16.67
CA ALA A 274 12.67 -9.19 -17.40
C ALA A 274 12.60 -9.67 -18.89
N ARG A 275 11.61 -10.48 -19.24
CA ARG A 275 11.43 -11.02 -20.60
C ARG A 275 10.54 -10.13 -21.48
N HIS A 276 9.85 -9.18 -20.88
CA HIS A 276 8.88 -8.33 -21.55
C HIS A 276 9.33 -6.87 -21.58
N VAL A 277 8.73 -6.07 -22.46
CA VAL A 277 8.97 -4.63 -22.50
C VAL A 277 8.28 -3.99 -21.29
N ILE A 278 9.06 -3.27 -20.48
CA ILE A 278 8.54 -2.47 -19.35
C ILE A 278 8.60 -1.00 -19.78
N ARG A 279 7.47 -0.31 -19.78
CA ARG A 279 7.40 1.09 -20.18
C ARG A 279 7.43 1.99 -18.95
N ALA A 280 8.49 2.78 -18.84
CA ALA A 280 8.76 3.60 -17.67
C ALA A 280 8.57 5.08 -17.96
N ASP A 281 8.25 5.85 -16.93
CA ASP A 281 8.25 7.29 -16.99
C ASP A 281 9.57 7.81 -17.59
N ASN A 282 9.49 8.83 -18.44
CA ASN A 282 10.66 9.43 -19.10
C ASN A 282 11.34 10.54 -18.27
N ALA A 283 10.82 10.88 -17.10
CA ALA A 283 11.40 11.94 -16.26
C ALA A 283 12.80 11.60 -15.74
N ARG A 284 13.14 10.32 -15.73
CA ARG A 284 14.44 9.84 -15.20
C ARG A 284 15.12 8.85 -16.17
N PRO A 285 15.68 9.33 -17.28
CA PRO A 285 16.35 8.43 -18.23
C PRO A 285 17.53 7.66 -17.64
N GLU A 286 18.23 8.27 -16.67
CA GLU A 286 19.33 7.63 -15.96
C GLU A 286 18.84 6.40 -15.16
N SER A 287 17.67 6.48 -14.55
CA SER A 287 17.07 5.34 -13.81
C SER A 287 16.69 4.22 -14.78
N THR A 288 16.08 4.56 -15.92
CA THR A 288 15.77 3.58 -16.98
C THR A 288 17.05 2.89 -17.47
N SER A 289 18.11 3.67 -17.74
CA SER A 289 19.41 3.13 -18.18
C SER A 289 20.02 2.21 -17.11
N TYR A 290 19.92 2.60 -15.85
CA TYR A 290 20.42 1.79 -14.73
C TYR A 290 19.69 0.44 -14.66
N LEU A 291 18.35 0.45 -14.63
CA LEU A 291 17.54 -0.77 -14.53
C LEU A 291 17.75 -1.69 -15.75
N SER A 292 17.94 -1.10 -16.94
CA SER A 292 18.23 -1.88 -18.14
C SER A 292 19.50 -2.72 -18.00
N ARG A 293 20.52 -2.18 -17.35
CA ARG A 293 21.79 -2.88 -17.12
C ARG A 293 21.75 -3.81 -15.91
N ASN A 294 20.77 -3.63 -15.02
CA ASN A 294 20.69 -4.34 -13.74
C ASN A 294 19.44 -5.21 -13.61
N GLY A 295 19.12 -5.95 -14.68
CA GLY A 295 18.16 -7.05 -14.63
C GLY A 295 16.85 -6.86 -15.36
N LEU A 296 16.57 -5.63 -15.88
CA LEU A 296 15.37 -5.36 -16.68
C LEU A 296 15.77 -4.90 -18.10
N PRO A 297 16.39 -5.79 -18.91
CA PRO A 297 17.04 -5.38 -20.15
C PRO A 297 16.11 -4.80 -21.24
N ARG A 298 14.80 -4.98 -21.08
CA ARG A 298 13.81 -4.51 -22.04
C ARG A 298 12.98 -3.32 -21.53
N ILE A 299 13.52 -2.60 -20.51
CA ILE A 299 12.86 -1.37 -20.03
C ILE A 299 13.12 -0.23 -21.01
N GLU A 300 12.08 0.55 -21.31
CA GLU A 300 12.15 1.70 -22.21
C GLU A 300 11.35 2.87 -21.66
N SER A 301 11.80 4.10 -21.93
CA SER A 301 11.08 5.31 -21.51
C SER A 301 9.91 5.60 -22.46
N VAL A 302 8.79 6.02 -21.89
CA VAL A 302 7.60 6.41 -22.65
C VAL A 302 7.76 7.85 -23.15
N ASP A 303 7.47 8.10 -24.42
CA ASP A 303 7.37 9.47 -24.96
C ASP A 303 6.10 10.12 -24.42
N LYS A 304 6.25 11.22 -23.71
CA LYS A 304 5.12 12.05 -23.24
C LYS A 304 4.83 13.16 -24.26
N TRP A 305 3.56 13.55 -24.34
CA TRP A 305 3.11 14.67 -25.19
C TRP A 305 2.15 15.55 -24.38
N PRO A 306 1.96 16.81 -24.78
CA PRO A 306 0.97 17.66 -24.10
C PRO A 306 -0.41 17.01 -24.12
N GLY A 307 -1.04 16.86 -22.95
CA GLY A 307 -2.34 16.17 -22.81
C GLY A 307 -2.24 14.65 -22.64
N SER A 308 -1.02 14.09 -22.51
CA SER A 308 -0.86 12.62 -22.37
C SER A 308 -1.52 12.02 -21.13
N VAL A 309 -1.73 12.82 -20.08
CA VAL A 309 -2.46 12.37 -18.88
C VAL A 309 -3.95 12.19 -19.24
N GLU A 310 -4.55 13.22 -19.81
CA GLU A 310 -5.97 13.22 -20.20
C GLU A 310 -6.26 12.14 -21.24
N ASP A 311 -5.40 12.03 -22.26
CA ASP A 311 -5.52 10.97 -23.29
C ASP A 311 -5.42 9.58 -22.66
N GLY A 312 -4.50 9.39 -21.73
CA GLY A 312 -4.32 8.14 -21.01
C GLY A 312 -5.53 7.78 -20.17
N ILE A 313 -6.08 8.74 -19.44
CA ILE A 313 -7.29 8.54 -18.64
C ILE A 313 -8.48 8.22 -19.57
N GLN A 314 -8.63 8.96 -20.66
CA GLN A 314 -9.69 8.69 -21.65
C GLN A 314 -9.57 7.27 -22.21
N HIS A 315 -8.34 6.83 -22.49
CA HIS A 315 -8.07 5.48 -22.98
C HIS A 315 -8.48 4.43 -21.93
N LEU A 316 -8.07 4.62 -20.66
CA LEU A 316 -8.48 3.70 -19.57
C LEU A 316 -10.00 3.64 -19.43
N ARG A 317 -10.69 4.78 -19.54
CA ARG A 317 -12.15 4.86 -19.46
C ARG A 317 -12.84 4.25 -20.70
N SER A 318 -12.15 4.08 -21.82
CA SER A 318 -12.71 3.49 -23.02
C SER A 318 -12.91 1.97 -22.90
N TYR A 319 -12.20 1.30 -22.01
CA TYR A 319 -12.41 -0.13 -21.78
C TYR A 319 -13.80 -0.39 -21.22
N ARG A 320 -14.37 -1.53 -21.58
CA ARG A 320 -15.65 -1.99 -21.02
C ARG A 320 -15.62 -1.96 -19.49
N GLU A 321 -14.55 -2.51 -18.93
CA GLU A 321 -14.27 -2.52 -17.49
C GLU A 321 -12.76 -2.68 -17.27
N ILE A 322 -12.29 -2.32 -16.09
CA ILE A 322 -10.94 -2.55 -15.61
C ILE A 322 -11.06 -3.53 -14.44
N VAL A 323 -10.62 -4.75 -14.64
CA VAL A 323 -10.67 -5.80 -13.61
C VAL A 323 -9.33 -5.81 -12.89
N VAL A 324 -9.34 -5.51 -11.60
CA VAL A 324 -8.12 -5.46 -10.78
C VAL A 324 -8.11 -6.67 -9.86
N HIS A 325 -7.04 -7.45 -9.90
CA HIS A 325 -6.91 -8.61 -9.03
C HIS A 325 -6.79 -8.15 -7.56
N PRO A 326 -7.43 -8.83 -6.59
CA PRO A 326 -7.40 -8.41 -5.18
C PRO A 326 -5.99 -8.25 -4.58
N ARG A 327 -4.97 -8.87 -5.19
CA ARG A 327 -3.58 -8.72 -4.76
C ARG A 327 -2.98 -7.34 -5.09
N CYS A 328 -3.62 -6.56 -5.96
CA CYS A 328 -3.17 -5.22 -6.36
C CYS A 328 -3.81 -4.17 -5.42
N VAL A 329 -3.40 -4.19 -4.15
CA VAL A 329 -4.03 -3.39 -3.10
C VAL A 329 -3.81 -1.89 -3.27
N ASN A 330 -2.62 -1.50 -3.76
CA ASN A 330 -2.29 -0.08 -3.95
C ASN A 330 -3.05 0.51 -5.14
N LEU A 331 -3.12 -0.20 -6.26
CA LEU A 331 -3.89 0.25 -7.42
C LEU A 331 -5.38 0.35 -7.05
N ILE A 332 -5.93 -0.64 -6.32
CA ILE A 332 -7.34 -0.58 -5.85
C ILE A 332 -7.57 0.69 -5.03
N LYS A 333 -6.65 1.00 -4.11
CA LYS A 333 -6.72 2.20 -3.28
C LYS A 333 -6.65 3.46 -4.15
N GLU A 334 -5.69 3.54 -5.09
CA GLU A 334 -5.55 4.70 -5.98
C GLU A 334 -6.79 4.90 -6.86
N THR A 335 -7.35 3.86 -7.44
CA THR A 335 -8.54 4.00 -8.30
C THR A 335 -9.75 4.61 -7.56
N ARG A 336 -9.73 4.58 -6.24
CA ARG A 336 -10.78 5.17 -5.40
C ARG A 336 -10.45 6.59 -4.94
N LEU A 337 -9.15 6.92 -4.83
CA LEU A 337 -8.70 8.24 -4.38
C LEU A 337 -8.44 9.21 -5.54
N TYR A 338 -8.01 8.68 -6.68
CA TYR A 338 -7.65 9.50 -7.86
C TYR A 338 -8.89 10.18 -8.40
N SER A 339 -8.91 11.51 -8.33
CA SER A 339 -10.15 12.27 -8.51
C SER A 339 -9.93 13.57 -9.29
N TYR A 340 -11.03 14.05 -9.85
CA TYR A 340 -11.12 15.41 -10.37
C TYR A 340 -11.33 16.38 -9.20
N LYS A 341 -10.93 17.64 -9.36
CA LYS A 341 -11.25 18.70 -8.41
C LYS A 341 -12.76 18.89 -8.33
N VAL A 342 -13.23 19.21 -7.13
CA VAL A 342 -14.63 19.55 -6.90
C VAL A 342 -14.67 21.00 -6.44
N ASP A 343 -15.50 21.82 -7.09
CA ASP A 343 -15.75 23.19 -6.65
C ASP A 343 -16.51 23.18 -5.32
N ARG A 344 -15.98 23.83 -4.32
CA ARG A 344 -16.51 23.77 -2.96
C ARG A 344 -17.83 24.53 -2.79
N HIS A 345 -18.03 25.56 -3.59
CA HIS A 345 -19.22 26.39 -3.46
C HIS A 345 -20.42 25.78 -4.21
N SER A 346 -20.18 25.25 -5.41
CA SER A 346 -21.23 24.64 -6.22
C SER A 346 -21.35 23.13 -6.04
N GLY A 347 -20.28 22.45 -5.64
CA GLY A 347 -20.21 20.97 -5.61
C GLY A 347 -19.95 20.35 -6.98
N ASP A 348 -19.70 21.16 -8.00
CA ASP A 348 -19.48 20.66 -9.37
C ASP A 348 -18.10 20.03 -9.52
N VAL A 349 -18.05 18.93 -10.27
CA VAL A 349 -16.78 18.29 -10.63
C VAL A 349 -16.15 19.08 -11.77
N LEU A 350 -14.96 19.63 -11.52
CA LEU A 350 -14.21 20.41 -12.51
C LEU A 350 -13.38 19.47 -13.39
N PRO A 351 -13.16 19.80 -14.67
CA PRO A 351 -12.35 18.94 -15.56
C PRO A 351 -10.84 19.15 -15.31
N VAL A 352 -10.43 19.11 -14.07
CA VAL A 352 -9.03 19.26 -13.62
C VAL A 352 -8.74 18.10 -12.69
N ILE A 353 -7.78 17.26 -13.05
CA ILE A 353 -7.39 16.10 -12.25
C ILE A 353 -6.50 16.58 -11.10
N VAL A 354 -6.73 16.03 -9.91
CA VAL A 354 -5.87 16.26 -8.73
C VAL A 354 -4.60 15.42 -8.90
N ASP A 355 -3.43 16.07 -8.82
CA ASP A 355 -2.13 15.40 -8.95
C ASP A 355 -1.75 14.73 -7.62
N ALA A 356 -2.43 13.64 -7.31
CA ALA A 356 -2.21 12.84 -6.10
C ALA A 356 -2.89 11.47 -6.28
N HIS A 357 -2.32 10.46 -5.67
CA HIS A 357 -2.85 9.08 -5.70
C HIS A 357 -2.97 8.53 -7.12
N ASN A 358 -1.92 8.74 -7.94
CA ASN A 358 -1.95 8.43 -9.36
C ASN A 358 -0.82 7.50 -9.85
N HIS A 359 0.10 7.09 -8.98
CA HIS A 359 1.34 6.41 -9.39
C HIS A 359 1.11 5.05 -10.06
N TYR A 360 0.26 4.19 -9.47
CA TYR A 360 -0.06 2.90 -10.08
C TYR A 360 -0.97 3.08 -11.31
N VAL A 361 -1.83 4.11 -11.30
CA VAL A 361 -2.65 4.47 -12.47
C VAL A 361 -1.74 5.01 -13.59
N ASP A 362 -0.72 5.79 -13.25
CA ASP A 362 0.25 6.31 -14.24
C ASP A 362 1.12 5.18 -14.80
N ALA A 363 1.58 4.26 -13.94
CA ALA A 363 2.26 3.05 -14.41
C ALA A 363 1.37 2.27 -15.40
N LEU A 364 0.06 2.17 -15.13
CA LEU A 364 -0.89 1.51 -16.03
C LEU A 364 -1.02 2.26 -17.37
N ARG A 365 -1.07 3.60 -17.33
CA ARG A 365 -1.07 4.42 -18.56
C ARG A 365 0.23 4.22 -19.38
N TYR A 366 1.38 4.16 -18.69
CA TYR A 366 2.66 3.91 -19.37
C TYR A 366 2.69 2.51 -20.00
N ALA A 367 2.20 1.49 -19.32
CA ALA A 367 2.10 0.13 -19.88
C ALA A 367 1.37 0.14 -21.25
N LEU A 368 0.33 0.97 -21.37
CA LEU A 368 -0.55 1.04 -22.54
C LEU A 368 -0.21 2.19 -23.51
N ALA A 369 0.88 2.93 -23.28
CA ALA A 369 1.23 4.11 -24.05
C ALA A 369 1.21 3.92 -25.58
N PRO A 370 1.70 2.81 -26.16
CA PRO A 370 1.63 2.64 -27.64
C PRO A 370 0.21 2.58 -28.18
N MET A 371 -0.75 2.13 -27.38
CA MET A 371 -2.17 2.07 -27.79
C MET A 371 -2.82 3.44 -27.71
N ILE A 372 -2.41 4.26 -26.74
CA ILE A 372 -2.90 5.61 -26.52
C ILE A 372 -2.45 6.50 -27.71
N LYS A 373 -1.15 6.47 -28.03
CA LYS A 373 -0.54 7.32 -29.05
C LYS A 373 -1.04 7.00 -30.47
N ASN A 374 -1.27 5.73 -30.77
CA ASN A 374 -1.66 5.28 -32.10
C ASN A 374 -3.18 5.15 -32.30
N GLY A 375 -3.96 5.35 -31.23
CA GLY A 375 -5.40 5.10 -31.24
C GLY A 375 -5.74 3.60 -31.27
N PRO A 376 -7.00 3.23 -31.17
CA PRO A 376 -7.38 1.82 -31.20
C PRO A 376 -7.10 1.23 -32.59
N ILE A 377 -6.43 0.08 -32.61
CA ILE A 377 -6.19 -0.65 -33.86
C ILE A 377 -7.54 -1.02 -34.48
N ASN A 378 -7.81 -0.49 -35.65
CA ASN A 378 -9.06 -0.78 -36.34
C ASN A 378 -8.96 -2.14 -37.02
N TYR A 379 -9.26 -3.19 -36.30
CA TYR A 379 -9.25 -4.57 -36.80
C TYR A 379 -10.18 -4.79 -38.00
N LYS A 380 -11.19 -3.92 -38.19
CA LYS A 380 -12.07 -3.99 -39.37
C LYS A 380 -11.38 -3.56 -40.68
N ALA A 381 -10.26 -2.86 -40.58
CA ALA A 381 -9.49 -2.47 -41.76
C ALA A 381 -8.48 -3.55 -42.20
N LEU A 382 -8.35 -4.64 -41.43
CA LEU A 382 -7.42 -5.75 -41.70
C LEU A 382 -8.12 -7.02 -42.21
N LEU A 383 -9.44 -6.99 -42.31
CA LEU A 383 -10.28 -8.06 -42.88
C LEU A 383 -10.85 -7.63 -44.22
#